data_b97fc099617594d176146a568dcdcd50
#
_entry.id   b97fc099617594d176146a568dcdcd50
#
_cell.length_a   1.000
_cell.length_b   1.000
_cell.length_c   1.000
_cell.angle_alpha   90.00
_cell.angle_beta   90.00
_cell.angle_gamma   90.00
#
_symmetry.space_group_name_H-M   'P 1'
#
loop_
_entity.id
_entity.type
_entity.pdbx_description
1 polymer ?
#
loop_
_entity_poly.entity_id
_entity_poly.type
_entity_poly.pdbx_seq_one_letter_code
_entity_poly.pdbx_strand_id
1 'polypeptide(L)'
;MYLETIHEPADIRGYTAEQRRALAREMRDALIRRTSCIGGHIGPNLGIIEATIALHTVFDSPRDKIVFDVSHQCYPHKMLTGRAHAYIDEAQYSDVSGFTNTDESTHDIFNIGHTSTAISLASGLAKARDLAGGSENIVALIGDGSMSGGEALEGLNTVGELGTNFIIVFNDNDQSISENHGGMYRKFRELRETGGTAPDNLFRAMGLSYRYVADGNDTEALIAAFSEVKDTTKPVVVHIVTHKGKGLSFAEDDPEGWHRHAPFHIESGIAKKATVPDPYAAATVDFVLETARKNPNFVYLSAGIVGGINLSPADRTALGRQYVDVGIAEEHAVAMASGLARGGARPIFGTYSSFFQRTYDQMAQDVCVNRSPAVFLATGTSLYRSTDVTHLGFYDISIFSNIPNLVYLAPTSVEEHIAVLRWAVEQTEHPVMIRMPFSGCTENPYPVRTDYGDLNKSIVVREGADVLLIGVGNFAVLASEAADELARKGIRATVVNPLYLSGLDTALLNSLAKNHSLILTLEDGIVEGGFGQKVSSFYGEKGGVRVMNYGLPKQFFNRYKPDELARTYHLTAPQIAADVLREMR
;
A
#
# COMPACT_ATOMS: atom_id res chain seq x y z
N MET A 1 -23.77 -20.88 -19.98
CA MET A 1 -23.25 -19.59 -19.48
C MET A 1 -22.20 -19.09 -20.47
N TYR A 2 -22.21 -17.82 -20.82
CA TYR A 2 -21.18 -17.26 -21.73
C TYR A 2 -19.80 -17.25 -21.08
N LEU A 3 -19.72 -16.86 -19.80
CA LEU A 3 -18.45 -16.71 -19.08
C LEU A 3 -17.63 -18.01 -19.04
N GLU A 4 -18.27 -19.17 -18.98
CA GLU A 4 -17.61 -20.48 -18.97
C GLU A 4 -16.91 -20.82 -20.29
N THR A 5 -17.34 -20.19 -21.40
CA THR A 5 -16.82 -20.47 -22.74
C THR A 5 -15.74 -19.50 -23.19
N ILE A 6 -15.38 -18.52 -22.35
CA ILE A 6 -14.37 -17.51 -22.67
C ILE A 6 -13.00 -17.98 -22.19
N HIS A 7 -12.09 -18.18 -23.14
CA HIS A 7 -10.69 -18.55 -22.92
C HIS A 7 -9.73 -17.41 -23.27
N GLU A 8 -10.13 -16.56 -24.20
CA GLU A 8 -9.36 -15.40 -24.64
C GLU A 8 -10.28 -14.25 -25.08
N PRO A 9 -9.78 -13.00 -25.12
CA PRO A 9 -10.61 -11.86 -25.51
C PRO A 9 -11.23 -11.95 -26.90
N ALA A 10 -10.63 -12.72 -27.81
CA ALA A 10 -11.17 -12.92 -29.15
C ALA A 10 -12.56 -13.58 -29.15
N ASP A 11 -12.87 -14.39 -28.14
CA ASP A 11 -14.14 -15.13 -28.04
C ASP A 11 -15.36 -14.20 -27.95
N ILE A 12 -15.19 -12.97 -27.45
CA ILE A 12 -16.30 -12.02 -27.28
C ILE A 12 -16.47 -11.01 -28.43
N ARG A 13 -15.53 -10.95 -29.40
CA ARG A 13 -15.57 -9.95 -30.47
C ARG A 13 -16.80 -10.03 -31.35
N GLY A 14 -17.30 -11.26 -31.57
CA GLY A 14 -18.50 -11.51 -32.37
C GLY A 14 -19.81 -11.41 -31.62
N TYR A 15 -19.82 -11.11 -30.33
CA TYR A 15 -21.03 -11.07 -29.52
C TYR A 15 -21.97 -9.95 -29.95
N THR A 16 -23.27 -10.23 -29.94
CA THR A 16 -24.32 -9.21 -30.09
C THR A 16 -24.42 -8.37 -28.81
N ALA A 17 -25.08 -7.20 -28.91
CA ALA A 17 -25.36 -6.38 -27.75
C ALA A 17 -26.09 -7.12 -26.63
N GLU A 18 -27.00 -8.04 -26.97
CA GLU A 18 -27.72 -8.87 -25.99
C GLU A 18 -26.78 -9.86 -25.29
N GLN A 19 -25.89 -10.51 -26.04
CA GLN A 19 -24.89 -11.44 -25.50
C GLN A 19 -23.91 -10.71 -24.58
N ARG A 20 -23.44 -9.50 -24.95
CA ARG A 20 -22.58 -8.68 -24.07
C ARG A 20 -23.28 -8.28 -22.79
N ARG A 21 -24.56 -7.87 -22.84
CA ARG A 21 -25.35 -7.60 -21.64
C ARG A 21 -25.54 -8.83 -20.76
N ALA A 22 -25.75 -10.01 -21.36
CA ALA A 22 -25.84 -11.25 -20.62
C ALA A 22 -24.49 -11.60 -19.95
N LEU A 23 -23.39 -11.47 -20.67
CA LEU A 23 -22.04 -11.67 -20.16
C LEU A 23 -21.75 -10.72 -18.96
N ALA A 24 -22.08 -9.42 -19.08
CA ALA A 24 -21.89 -8.47 -17.99
C ALA A 24 -22.64 -8.88 -16.71
N ARG A 25 -23.86 -9.42 -16.83
CA ARG A 25 -24.60 -9.96 -15.68
C ARG A 25 -23.91 -11.18 -15.09
N GLU A 26 -23.50 -12.15 -15.91
CA GLU A 26 -22.78 -13.34 -15.45
C GLU A 26 -21.47 -13.01 -14.73
N MET A 27 -20.69 -12.08 -15.28
CA MET A 27 -19.46 -11.60 -14.66
C MET A 27 -19.73 -10.93 -13.30
N ARG A 28 -20.78 -10.13 -13.22
CA ARG A 28 -21.19 -9.45 -11.96
C ARG A 28 -21.57 -10.46 -10.89
N ASP A 29 -22.40 -11.44 -11.25
CA ASP A 29 -22.83 -12.49 -10.34
C ASP A 29 -21.66 -13.37 -9.88
N ALA A 30 -20.73 -13.70 -10.76
CA ALA A 30 -19.52 -14.45 -10.43
C ALA A 30 -18.60 -13.67 -9.49
N LEU A 31 -18.43 -12.36 -9.74
CA LEU A 31 -17.63 -11.47 -8.90
C LEU A 31 -18.22 -11.36 -7.48
N ILE A 32 -19.53 -11.13 -7.37
CA ILE A 32 -20.22 -11.04 -6.07
C ILE A 32 -20.09 -12.37 -5.31
N ARG A 33 -20.31 -13.51 -5.95
CA ARG A 33 -20.15 -14.83 -5.32
C ARG A 33 -18.74 -15.05 -4.82
N ARG A 34 -17.73 -14.85 -5.67
CA ARG A 34 -16.32 -15.02 -5.28
C ARG A 34 -15.95 -14.11 -4.10
N THR A 35 -16.25 -12.83 -4.20
CA THR A 35 -15.87 -11.87 -3.15
C THR A 35 -16.67 -12.07 -1.86
N SER A 36 -17.88 -12.61 -1.92
CA SER A 36 -18.63 -13.02 -0.73
C SER A 36 -17.94 -14.17 0.03
N CYS A 37 -17.16 -15.00 -0.65
CA CYS A 37 -16.43 -16.13 -0.06
C CYS A 37 -15.04 -15.75 0.45
N ILE A 38 -14.27 -14.98 -0.32
CA ILE A 38 -12.85 -14.70 0.00
C ILE A 38 -12.53 -13.22 0.23
N GLY A 39 -13.51 -12.33 0.04
CA GLY A 39 -13.29 -10.87 0.09
C GLY A 39 -12.61 -10.34 -1.17
N GLY A 40 -12.26 -9.06 -1.15
CA GLY A 40 -11.54 -8.40 -2.24
C GLY A 40 -12.02 -6.99 -2.55
N HIS A 41 -11.57 -6.42 -3.67
CA HIS A 41 -12.01 -5.12 -4.16
C HIS A 41 -13.33 -5.29 -4.94
N ILE A 42 -14.44 -4.85 -4.35
CA ILE A 42 -15.78 -5.14 -4.86
C ILE A 42 -16.30 -3.98 -5.69
N GLY A 43 -16.47 -2.82 -5.06
CA GLY A 43 -17.05 -1.64 -5.71
C GLY A 43 -16.34 -1.23 -7.00
N PRO A 44 -14.99 -1.10 -7.02
CA PRO A 44 -14.26 -0.75 -8.23
C PRO A 44 -14.46 -1.74 -9.38
N ASN A 45 -14.48 -3.04 -9.08
CA ASN A 45 -14.64 -4.09 -10.09
C ASN A 45 -16.06 -4.16 -10.65
N LEU A 46 -17.10 -3.97 -9.81
CA LEU A 46 -18.48 -3.92 -10.26
C LEU A 46 -18.74 -2.73 -11.19
N GLY A 47 -18.08 -1.61 -10.94
CA GLY A 47 -18.22 -0.39 -11.75
C GLY A 47 -17.58 -0.46 -13.14
N ILE A 48 -16.61 -1.36 -13.36
CA ILE A 48 -15.78 -1.37 -14.58
C ILE A 48 -16.08 -2.53 -15.54
N ILE A 49 -17.05 -3.40 -15.24
CA ILE A 49 -17.34 -4.60 -16.02
C ILE A 49 -17.64 -4.26 -17.48
N GLU A 50 -18.57 -3.35 -17.73
CA GLU A 50 -18.99 -2.96 -19.07
C GLU A 50 -17.84 -2.33 -19.86
N ALA A 51 -17.04 -1.46 -19.23
CA ALA A 51 -15.88 -0.86 -19.87
C ALA A 51 -14.81 -1.90 -20.20
N THR A 52 -14.60 -2.91 -19.36
CA THR A 52 -13.65 -3.98 -19.63
C THR A 52 -14.12 -4.87 -20.79
N ILE A 53 -15.42 -5.20 -20.89
CA ILE A 53 -15.99 -5.91 -22.03
C ILE A 53 -15.79 -5.09 -23.32
N ALA A 54 -16.06 -3.79 -23.28
CA ALA A 54 -15.87 -2.91 -24.44
C ALA A 54 -14.40 -2.81 -24.86
N LEU A 55 -13.45 -2.69 -23.92
CA LEU A 55 -12.02 -2.70 -24.18
C LEU A 55 -11.60 -3.97 -24.93
N HIS A 56 -11.97 -5.14 -24.42
CA HIS A 56 -11.60 -6.42 -25.03
C HIS A 56 -12.40 -6.75 -26.31
N THR A 57 -13.52 -6.08 -26.55
CA THR A 57 -14.23 -6.17 -27.83
C THR A 57 -13.51 -5.37 -28.92
N VAL A 58 -12.93 -4.21 -28.58
CA VAL A 58 -12.34 -3.28 -29.55
C VAL A 58 -10.85 -3.51 -29.74
N PHE A 59 -10.09 -3.68 -28.67
CA PHE A 59 -8.63 -3.80 -28.71
C PHE A 59 -8.17 -5.26 -28.74
N ASP A 60 -7.08 -5.52 -29.44
CA ASP A 60 -6.54 -6.86 -29.68
C ASP A 60 -5.46 -7.22 -28.63
N SER A 61 -5.87 -7.39 -27.37
CA SER A 61 -4.96 -7.84 -26.33
C SER A 61 -4.57 -9.32 -26.53
N PRO A 62 -3.26 -9.72 -26.34
CA PRO A 62 -2.17 -8.94 -25.77
C PRO A 62 -1.34 -8.14 -26.78
N ARG A 63 -1.70 -8.14 -28.09
CA ARG A 63 -1.00 -7.32 -29.10
C ARG A 63 -1.14 -5.84 -28.74
N ASP A 64 -2.36 -5.31 -28.65
CA ASP A 64 -2.65 -4.00 -28.07
C ASP A 64 -2.40 -4.07 -26.56
N LYS A 65 -1.75 -3.06 -25.99
CA LYS A 65 -1.35 -3.06 -24.57
C LYS A 65 -2.35 -2.30 -23.75
N ILE A 66 -2.92 -2.96 -22.73
CA ILE A 66 -3.83 -2.34 -21.77
C ILE A 66 -3.15 -2.35 -20.40
N VAL A 67 -2.85 -1.17 -19.87
CA VAL A 67 -2.22 -0.98 -18.55
C VAL A 67 -3.27 -0.46 -17.59
N PHE A 68 -3.54 -1.22 -16.53
CA PHE A 68 -4.50 -0.86 -15.48
C PHE A 68 -3.76 -0.17 -14.33
N ASP A 69 -4.14 1.07 -14.04
CA ASP A 69 -3.61 1.79 -12.88
C ASP A 69 -4.04 1.11 -11.57
N VAL A 70 -3.15 1.02 -10.57
CA VAL A 70 -3.37 0.21 -9.34
C VAL A 70 -3.64 -1.26 -9.64
N SER A 71 -4.40 -1.50 -10.68
CA SER A 71 -4.91 -2.79 -11.17
C SER A 71 -5.87 -3.54 -10.21
N HIS A 72 -6.28 -2.95 -9.10
CA HIS A 72 -7.27 -3.53 -8.18
C HIS A 72 -8.65 -3.75 -8.83
N GLN A 73 -8.94 -3.07 -9.96
CA GLN A 73 -10.16 -3.19 -10.77
C GLN A 73 -9.98 -4.15 -11.98
N CYS A 74 -9.00 -5.07 -11.94
CA CYS A 74 -8.70 -5.96 -13.05
C CYS A 74 -9.46 -7.29 -13.03
N TYR A 75 -10.41 -7.53 -12.12
CA TYR A 75 -11.12 -8.81 -12.05
C TYR A 75 -11.90 -9.12 -13.33
N PRO A 76 -12.66 -8.19 -13.94
CA PRO A 76 -13.28 -8.41 -15.24
C PRO A 76 -12.27 -8.72 -16.35
N HIS A 77 -11.11 -8.06 -16.35
CA HIS A 77 -10.02 -8.35 -17.29
C HIS A 77 -9.53 -9.80 -17.13
N LYS A 78 -9.31 -10.26 -15.89
CA LYS A 78 -8.89 -11.64 -15.64
C LYS A 78 -9.93 -12.65 -16.12
N MET A 79 -11.22 -12.37 -15.93
CA MET A 79 -12.30 -13.24 -16.42
C MET A 79 -12.27 -13.38 -17.94
N LEU A 80 -11.94 -12.32 -18.69
CA LEU A 80 -11.92 -12.31 -20.14
C LEU A 80 -10.59 -12.79 -20.75
N THR A 81 -9.57 -13.02 -19.94
CA THR A 81 -8.21 -13.39 -20.36
C THR A 81 -7.80 -14.77 -19.85
N GLY A 82 -8.74 -15.75 -19.88
CA GLY A 82 -8.48 -17.16 -19.60
C GLY A 82 -8.51 -17.55 -18.12
N ARG A 83 -8.87 -16.64 -17.22
CA ARG A 83 -8.89 -16.88 -15.76
C ARG A 83 -10.30 -16.91 -15.17
N ALA A 84 -11.34 -17.12 -16.00
CA ALA A 84 -12.72 -17.19 -15.57
C ALA A 84 -12.97 -18.30 -14.52
N HIS A 85 -12.24 -19.42 -14.58
CA HIS A 85 -12.28 -20.51 -13.62
C HIS A 85 -12.16 -20.03 -12.17
N ALA A 86 -11.25 -19.09 -11.90
CA ALA A 86 -11.04 -18.53 -10.57
C ALA A 86 -12.19 -17.61 -10.06
N TYR A 87 -13.24 -17.42 -10.85
CA TYR A 87 -14.44 -16.67 -10.47
C TYR A 87 -15.71 -17.54 -10.48
N ILE A 88 -15.64 -18.71 -11.11
CA ILE A 88 -16.77 -19.62 -11.29
C ILE A 88 -16.68 -20.79 -10.32
N ASP A 89 -15.50 -21.39 -10.16
CA ASP A 89 -15.25 -22.55 -9.30
C ASP A 89 -14.73 -22.11 -7.93
N GLU A 90 -15.50 -22.39 -6.88
CA GLU A 90 -15.16 -22.02 -5.50
C GLU A 90 -13.82 -22.61 -5.03
N ALA A 91 -13.48 -23.83 -5.49
CA ALA A 91 -12.20 -24.46 -5.16
C ALA A 91 -10.98 -23.71 -5.73
N GLN A 92 -11.20 -22.91 -6.77
CA GLN A 92 -10.18 -22.17 -7.51
C GLN A 92 -10.17 -20.65 -7.24
N TYR A 93 -11.04 -20.15 -6.36
CA TYR A 93 -11.13 -18.71 -6.07
C TYR A 93 -9.82 -18.06 -5.66
N SER A 94 -8.90 -18.84 -5.12
CA SER A 94 -7.58 -18.37 -4.69
C SER A 94 -6.48 -18.49 -5.76
N ASP A 95 -6.77 -18.98 -6.97
CA ASP A 95 -5.73 -19.25 -7.98
C ASP A 95 -5.17 -17.98 -8.61
N VAL A 96 -5.93 -16.89 -8.60
CA VAL A 96 -5.52 -15.60 -9.14
C VAL A 96 -5.37 -14.54 -8.07
N SER A 97 -4.40 -13.62 -8.26
CA SER A 97 -4.19 -12.46 -7.40
C SER A 97 -5.28 -11.40 -7.55
N GLY A 98 -5.30 -10.45 -6.62
CA GLY A 98 -6.21 -9.30 -6.66
C GLY A 98 -5.72 -8.13 -7.55
N PHE A 99 -4.57 -8.29 -8.22
CA PHE A 99 -3.92 -7.29 -9.07
C PHE A 99 -3.45 -7.95 -10.36
N THR A 100 -3.05 -7.16 -11.37
CA THR A 100 -2.39 -7.72 -12.55
C THR A 100 -1.10 -8.42 -12.15
N ASN A 101 -0.85 -9.57 -12.79
CA ASN A 101 0.30 -10.40 -12.49
C ASN A 101 0.83 -11.05 -13.76
N THR A 102 2.05 -10.69 -14.14
CA THR A 102 2.73 -11.18 -15.36
C THR A 102 2.98 -12.68 -15.33
N ASP A 103 3.02 -13.30 -14.16
CA ASP A 103 3.16 -14.75 -14.02
C ASP A 103 1.83 -15.52 -14.28
N GLU A 104 0.69 -14.81 -14.22
CA GLU A 104 -0.62 -15.40 -14.45
C GLU A 104 -1.04 -15.36 -15.91
N SER A 105 -0.66 -14.31 -16.66
CA SER A 105 -1.12 -14.12 -18.03
C SER A 105 -0.24 -13.15 -18.82
N THR A 106 -0.06 -13.42 -20.11
CA THR A 106 0.59 -12.51 -21.06
C THR A 106 -0.22 -11.24 -21.35
N HIS A 107 -1.48 -11.20 -20.94
CA HIS A 107 -2.33 -10.01 -21.03
C HIS A 107 -2.04 -9.00 -19.92
N ASP A 108 -1.40 -9.43 -18.82
CA ASP A 108 -0.94 -8.58 -17.73
C ASP A 108 0.49 -8.10 -18.04
N ILE A 109 0.65 -6.84 -18.41
CA ILE A 109 1.95 -6.31 -18.88
C ILE A 109 2.89 -5.98 -17.73
N PHE A 110 2.33 -5.58 -16.58
CA PHE A 110 3.05 -5.21 -15.36
C PHE A 110 2.37 -5.75 -14.13
N ASN A 111 3.14 -6.01 -13.08
CA ASN A 111 2.64 -6.19 -11.72
C ASN A 111 2.44 -4.80 -11.11
N ILE A 112 1.20 -4.33 -11.01
CA ILE A 112 0.87 -3.00 -10.49
C ILE A 112 -0.02 -3.14 -9.26
N GLY A 113 0.24 -2.33 -8.24
CA GLY A 113 -0.59 -2.24 -7.03
C GLY A 113 -0.58 -0.85 -6.43
N HIS A 114 0.33 0.02 -6.91
CA HIS A 114 0.38 1.43 -6.54
C HIS A 114 -0.34 2.29 -7.58
N THR A 115 -0.91 3.39 -7.11
CA THR A 115 -1.67 4.34 -7.93
C THR A 115 -0.77 5.22 -8.79
N SER A 116 -1.37 5.85 -9.80
CA SER A 116 -0.82 6.98 -10.56
C SER A 116 0.28 6.60 -11.57
N THR A 117 0.62 5.31 -11.73
CA THR A 117 1.77 4.84 -12.51
C THR A 117 1.43 4.44 -13.95
N ALA A 118 0.15 4.14 -14.25
CA ALA A 118 -0.24 3.54 -15.53
C ALA A 118 0.08 4.42 -16.74
N ILE A 119 -0.09 5.73 -16.64
CA ILE A 119 0.18 6.65 -17.75
C ILE A 119 1.68 6.65 -18.07
N SER A 120 2.54 6.72 -17.04
CA SER A 120 3.99 6.70 -17.19
C SER A 120 4.48 5.38 -17.78
N LEU A 121 4.02 4.23 -17.25
CA LEU A 121 4.37 2.91 -17.77
C LEU A 121 3.93 2.72 -19.22
N ALA A 122 2.70 3.11 -19.55
CA ALA A 122 2.15 3.04 -20.89
C ALA A 122 2.88 3.99 -21.87
N SER A 123 3.33 5.18 -21.41
CA SER A 123 4.10 6.11 -22.26
C SER A 123 5.45 5.50 -22.68
N GLY A 124 6.08 4.74 -21.77
CA GLY A 124 7.27 3.96 -22.10
C GLY A 124 7.01 2.89 -23.16
N LEU A 125 5.88 2.17 -23.05
CA LEU A 125 5.46 1.19 -24.08
C LEU A 125 5.20 1.86 -25.43
N ALA A 126 4.52 3.01 -25.45
CA ALA A 126 4.25 3.76 -26.68
C ALA A 126 5.56 4.19 -27.37
N LYS A 127 6.51 4.71 -26.60
CA LYS A 127 7.82 5.10 -27.13
C LYS A 127 8.61 3.89 -27.65
N ALA A 128 8.59 2.77 -26.97
CA ALA A 128 9.25 1.54 -27.41
C ALA A 128 8.64 1.00 -28.70
N ARG A 129 7.30 0.99 -28.81
CA ARG A 129 6.57 0.66 -30.03
C ARG A 129 7.00 1.54 -31.20
N ASP A 130 7.03 2.86 -31.02
CA ASP A 130 7.39 3.81 -32.08
C ASP A 130 8.82 3.59 -32.59
N LEU A 131 9.75 3.34 -31.67
CA LEU A 131 11.14 3.02 -32.01
C LEU A 131 11.27 1.70 -32.78
N ALA A 132 10.41 0.74 -32.50
CA ALA A 132 10.36 -0.54 -33.20
C ALA A 132 9.57 -0.50 -34.54
N GLY A 133 8.93 0.64 -34.84
CA GLY A 133 8.04 0.76 -36.03
C GLY A 133 6.75 -0.03 -35.90
N GLY A 134 6.32 -0.33 -34.67
CA GLY A 134 5.07 -1.01 -34.34
C GLY A 134 3.84 -0.13 -34.55
N SER A 135 2.66 -0.74 -34.51
CA SER A 135 1.38 -0.03 -34.74
C SER A 135 0.28 -0.41 -33.75
N GLU A 136 0.63 -1.21 -32.74
CA GLU A 136 -0.31 -1.60 -31.69
C GLU A 136 -0.81 -0.41 -30.88
N ASN A 137 -2.07 -0.50 -30.44
CA ASN A 137 -2.64 0.51 -29.55
C ASN A 137 -2.07 0.38 -28.14
N ILE A 138 -1.79 1.53 -27.51
CA ILE A 138 -1.38 1.59 -26.11
C ILE A 138 -2.47 2.29 -25.32
N VAL A 139 -3.07 1.57 -24.38
CA VAL A 139 -4.19 2.02 -23.57
C VAL A 139 -3.77 2.05 -22.10
N ALA A 140 -3.88 3.21 -21.45
CA ALA A 140 -3.76 3.38 -20.01
C ALA A 140 -5.15 3.59 -19.41
N LEU A 141 -5.59 2.71 -18.50
CA LEU A 141 -6.83 2.89 -17.75
C LEU A 141 -6.49 3.40 -16.37
N ILE A 142 -7.00 4.57 -16.00
CA ILE A 142 -6.74 5.25 -14.73
C ILE A 142 -8.04 5.75 -14.11
N GLY A 143 -8.17 5.58 -12.80
CA GLY A 143 -9.29 6.12 -12.02
C GLY A 143 -9.07 7.58 -11.62
N ASP A 144 -10.16 8.28 -11.34
CA ASP A 144 -10.17 9.67 -10.90
C ASP A 144 -9.35 9.88 -9.61
N GLY A 145 -9.47 9.00 -8.61
CA GLY A 145 -8.66 9.08 -7.39
C GLY A 145 -7.15 9.07 -7.67
N SER A 146 -6.70 8.27 -8.61
CA SER A 146 -5.28 8.14 -8.98
C SER A 146 -4.73 9.37 -9.72
N MET A 147 -5.60 10.21 -10.28
CA MET A 147 -5.19 11.44 -10.97
C MET A 147 -4.61 12.50 -10.04
N SER A 148 -4.78 12.38 -8.72
CA SER A 148 -4.16 13.29 -7.74
C SER A 148 -2.67 13.04 -7.51
N GLY A 149 -2.13 11.90 -7.91
CA GLY A 149 -0.71 11.60 -7.77
C GLY A 149 0.16 12.38 -8.75
N GLY A 150 1.32 12.84 -8.27
CA GLY A 150 2.27 13.62 -9.08
C GLY A 150 2.69 12.89 -10.35
N GLU A 151 3.03 11.61 -10.27
CA GLU A 151 3.45 10.79 -11.42
C GLU A 151 2.39 10.73 -12.54
N ALA A 152 1.08 10.70 -12.19
CA ALA A 152 0.02 10.73 -13.19
C ALA A 152 0.02 12.06 -13.96
N LEU A 153 0.24 13.19 -13.28
CA LEU A 153 0.32 14.51 -13.90
C LEU A 153 1.58 14.68 -14.74
N GLU A 154 2.71 14.17 -14.28
CA GLU A 154 3.97 14.12 -15.03
C GLU A 154 3.82 13.26 -16.29
N GLY A 155 3.14 12.12 -16.17
CA GLY A 155 2.80 11.24 -17.29
C GLY A 155 1.90 11.94 -18.31
N LEU A 156 0.84 12.62 -17.87
CA LEU A 156 -0.04 13.42 -18.74
C LEU A 156 0.72 14.51 -19.49
N ASN A 157 1.57 15.24 -18.79
CA ASN A 157 2.38 16.30 -19.40
C ASN A 157 3.29 15.75 -20.50
N THR A 158 3.95 14.61 -20.26
CA THR A 158 4.81 13.94 -21.23
C THR A 158 4.02 13.40 -22.42
N VAL A 159 2.88 12.76 -22.17
CA VAL A 159 2.01 12.20 -23.21
C VAL A 159 1.49 13.28 -24.17
N GLY A 160 1.24 14.50 -23.68
CA GLY A 160 0.85 15.64 -24.52
C GLY A 160 1.84 15.96 -25.65
N GLU A 161 3.13 15.61 -25.49
CA GLU A 161 4.18 15.82 -26.51
C GLU A 161 4.46 14.59 -27.38
N LEU A 162 3.97 13.38 -27.02
CA LEU A 162 4.33 12.15 -27.73
C LEU A 162 3.93 12.16 -29.21
N GLY A 163 2.81 12.81 -29.57
CA GLY A 163 2.37 12.97 -30.95
C GLY A 163 2.08 11.63 -31.68
N THR A 164 1.75 10.59 -30.95
CA THR A 164 1.57 9.21 -31.45
C THR A 164 0.30 8.57 -30.90
N ASN A 165 0.02 7.33 -31.30
CA ASN A 165 -1.09 6.56 -30.76
C ASN A 165 -0.91 6.34 -29.25
N PHE A 166 -1.80 6.95 -28.45
CA PHE A 166 -1.88 6.76 -27.01
C PHE A 166 -3.31 7.05 -26.54
N ILE A 167 -3.91 6.12 -25.84
CA ILE A 167 -5.30 6.22 -25.39
C ILE A 167 -5.32 6.16 -23.87
N ILE A 168 -5.88 7.20 -23.22
CA ILE A 168 -6.12 7.20 -21.78
C ILE A 168 -7.62 6.98 -21.57
N VAL A 169 -7.98 5.89 -20.90
CA VAL A 169 -9.34 5.68 -20.42
C VAL A 169 -9.39 6.22 -19.00
N PHE A 170 -9.97 7.40 -18.86
CA PHE A 170 -10.16 8.07 -17.58
C PHE A 170 -11.50 7.65 -16.98
N ASN A 171 -11.45 6.78 -15.98
CA ASN A 171 -12.62 6.25 -15.28
C ASN A 171 -13.00 7.15 -14.10
N ASP A 172 -14.00 7.98 -14.30
CA ASP A 172 -14.50 8.94 -13.32
C ASP A 172 -15.78 8.43 -12.67
N ASN A 173 -15.71 8.14 -11.37
CA ASN A 173 -16.86 7.75 -10.56
C ASN A 173 -17.04 8.64 -9.31
N ASP A 174 -16.32 9.77 -9.25
CA ASP A 174 -16.31 10.77 -8.17
C ASP A 174 -15.87 10.20 -6.81
N GLN A 175 -15.12 9.08 -6.81
CA GLN A 175 -14.72 8.38 -5.60
C GLN A 175 -13.30 7.79 -5.72
N SER A 176 -12.48 8.05 -4.70
CA SER A 176 -11.28 7.27 -4.40
C SER A 176 -11.64 6.05 -3.53
N ILE A 177 -10.92 5.78 -2.44
CA ILE A 177 -11.43 4.95 -1.34
C ILE A 177 -12.51 5.76 -0.61
N SER A 178 -12.14 6.91 -0.02
CA SER A 178 -13.04 7.95 0.46
C SER A 178 -13.40 8.93 -0.66
N GLU A 179 -14.05 10.03 -0.29
CA GLU A 179 -14.32 11.14 -1.20
C GLU A 179 -13.03 11.76 -1.79
N ASN A 180 -13.12 12.25 -3.00
CA ASN A 180 -12.01 12.92 -3.67
C ASN A 180 -11.80 14.35 -3.14
N HIS A 181 -10.54 14.71 -2.86
CA HIS A 181 -10.15 16.05 -2.38
C HIS A 181 -9.20 16.74 -3.36
N GLY A 182 -9.38 18.05 -3.53
CA GLY A 182 -8.51 18.91 -4.34
C GLY A 182 -9.23 19.72 -5.42
N GLY A 183 -8.55 20.74 -5.93
CA GLY A 183 -9.11 21.67 -6.92
C GLY A 183 -9.45 21.04 -8.27
N MET A 184 -8.73 20.00 -8.66
CA MET A 184 -8.90 19.28 -9.92
C MET A 184 -10.28 18.58 -9.99
N TYR A 185 -10.77 18.05 -8.88
CA TYR A 185 -12.05 17.32 -8.84
C TYR A 185 -13.26 18.22 -9.07
N ARG A 186 -13.16 19.53 -8.75
CA ARG A 186 -14.18 20.50 -9.16
C ARG A 186 -14.26 20.62 -10.68
N LYS A 187 -13.11 20.55 -11.37
CA LYS A 187 -13.09 20.59 -12.84
C LYS A 187 -13.62 19.30 -13.46
N PHE A 188 -13.35 18.16 -12.86
CA PHE A 188 -13.95 16.88 -13.31
C PHE A 188 -15.47 16.90 -13.11
N ARG A 189 -15.97 17.43 -12.01
CA ARG A 189 -17.41 17.64 -11.80
C ARG A 189 -18.03 18.55 -12.86
N GLU A 190 -17.42 19.70 -13.17
CA GLU A 190 -17.87 20.58 -14.24
C GLU A 190 -17.92 19.83 -15.59
N LEU A 191 -16.94 18.98 -15.89
CA LEU A 191 -16.95 18.15 -17.10
C LEU A 191 -18.13 17.16 -17.09
N ARG A 192 -18.44 16.52 -15.97
CA ARG A 192 -19.62 15.64 -15.85
C ARG A 192 -20.93 16.41 -16.04
N GLU A 193 -21.08 17.52 -15.36
CA GLU A 193 -22.30 18.36 -15.40
C GLU A 193 -22.56 18.97 -16.79
N THR A 194 -21.51 19.26 -17.55
CA THR A 194 -21.60 19.85 -18.88
C THR A 194 -21.51 18.83 -20.03
N GLY A 195 -21.52 17.54 -19.73
CA GLY A 195 -21.37 16.50 -20.77
C GLY A 195 -20.03 16.61 -21.52
N GLY A 196 -18.95 17.00 -20.81
CA GLY A 196 -17.60 17.11 -21.36
C GLY A 196 -17.32 18.40 -22.15
N THR A 197 -18.24 19.35 -22.14
CA THR A 197 -18.13 20.60 -22.97
C THR A 197 -17.57 21.80 -22.19
N ALA A 198 -17.31 21.67 -20.89
CA ALA A 198 -16.72 22.76 -20.10
C ALA A 198 -15.44 23.30 -20.77
N PRO A 199 -15.28 24.63 -20.84
CA PRO A 199 -14.14 25.26 -21.52
C PRO A 199 -12.82 24.98 -20.82
N ASP A 200 -12.83 24.88 -19.49
CA ASP A 200 -11.66 24.60 -18.66
C ASP A 200 -11.44 23.09 -18.55
N ASN A 201 -10.88 22.51 -19.58
CA ASN A 201 -10.60 21.06 -19.64
C ASN A 201 -9.10 20.82 -19.46
N LEU A 202 -8.70 20.22 -18.34
CA LEU A 202 -7.31 19.91 -17.99
C LEU A 202 -6.61 19.10 -19.10
N PHE A 203 -7.27 18.11 -19.65
CA PHE A 203 -6.68 17.24 -20.67
C PHE A 203 -6.39 17.99 -21.97
N ARG A 204 -7.32 18.84 -22.40
CA ARG A 204 -7.12 19.71 -23.57
C ARG A 204 -6.02 20.75 -23.34
N ALA A 205 -5.94 21.29 -22.12
CA ALA A 205 -4.88 22.25 -21.75
C ALA A 205 -3.48 21.61 -21.82
N MET A 206 -3.39 20.30 -21.62
CA MET A 206 -2.15 19.50 -21.77
C MET A 206 -1.91 18.99 -23.20
N GLY A 207 -2.69 19.41 -24.19
CA GLY A 207 -2.50 19.04 -25.60
C GLY A 207 -3.15 17.72 -26.02
N LEU A 208 -3.96 17.09 -25.18
CA LEU A 208 -4.63 15.85 -25.49
C LEU A 208 -5.98 16.07 -26.18
N SER A 209 -6.31 15.21 -27.14
CA SER A 209 -7.67 15.09 -27.64
C SER A 209 -8.57 14.55 -26.52
N TYR A 210 -9.87 14.86 -26.59
CA TYR A 210 -10.79 14.52 -25.51
C TYR A 210 -12.14 14.04 -26.04
N ARG A 211 -12.57 12.89 -25.56
CA ARG A 211 -13.85 12.24 -25.86
C ARG A 211 -14.57 11.94 -24.54
N TYR A 212 -15.81 12.35 -24.43
CA TYR A 212 -16.64 12.13 -23.23
C TYR A 212 -17.70 11.06 -23.47
N VAL A 213 -17.91 10.16 -22.50
CA VAL A 213 -18.95 9.13 -22.49
C VAL A 213 -19.74 9.27 -21.19
N ALA A 214 -20.97 9.76 -21.30
CA ALA A 214 -21.81 10.07 -20.14
C ALA A 214 -22.23 8.84 -19.31
N ASP A 215 -22.46 7.71 -19.98
CA ASP A 215 -22.74 6.42 -19.33
C ASP A 215 -21.62 5.43 -19.61
N GLY A 216 -20.64 5.40 -18.72
CA GLY A 216 -19.50 4.46 -18.73
C GLY A 216 -19.88 3.03 -18.33
N ASN A 217 -21.16 2.77 -18.13
CA ASN A 217 -21.72 1.44 -17.93
C ASN A 217 -22.67 1.02 -19.07
N ASP A 218 -22.71 1.76 -20.18
CA ASP A 218 -23.29 1.31 -21.44
C ASP A 218 -22.21 0.74 -22.35
N THR A 219 -22.18 -0.59 -22.48
CA THR A 219 -21.17 -1.30 -23.27
C THR A 219 -21.17 -0.86 -24.75
N GLU A 220 -22.32 -0.58 -25.34
CA GLU A 220 -22.40 -0.20 -26.76
C GLU A 220 -21.90 1.24 -26.99
N ALA A 221 -22.23 2.16 -26.08
CA ALA A 221 -21.67 3.52 -26.12
C ALA A 221 -20.15 3.52 -25.96
N LEU A 222 -19.63 2.66 -25.08
CA LEU A 222 -18.18 2.49 -24.88
C LEU A 222 -17.49 1.86 -26.11
N ILE A 223 -18.07 0.82 -26.70
CA ILE A 223 -17.55 0.21 -27.96
C ILE A 223 -17.50 1.27 -29.07
N ALA A 224 -18.52 2.09 -29.22
CA ALA A 224 -18.53 3.15 -30.20
C ALA A 224 -17.40 4.17 -29.96
N ALA A 225 -17.25 4.63 -28.71
CA ALA A 225 -16.21 5.59 -28.34
C ALA A 225 -14.79 5.02 -28.49
N PHE A 226 -14.55 3.77 -28.07
CA PHE A 226 -13.24 3.12 -28.22
C PHE A 226 -12.92 2.82 -29.68
N SER A 227 -13.92 2.44 -30.50
CA SER A 227 -13.74 2.24 -31.93
C SER A 227 -13.39 3.54 -32.67
N GLU A 228 -13.94 4.68 -32.24
CA GLU A 228 -13.63 6.00 -32.79
C GLU A 228 -12.17 6.40 -32.54
N VAL A 229 -11.60 6.03 -31.39
CA VAL A 229 -10.22 6.39 -31.00
C VAL A 229 -9.20 5.30 -31.29
N LYS A 230 -9.63 4.10 -31.64
CA LYS A 230 -8.72 3.02 -32.06
C LYS A 230 -7.85 3.49 -33.24
N ASP A 231 -6.59 3.11 -33.22
CA ASP A 231 -5.60 3.48 -34.23
C ASP A 231 -5.43 5.02 -34.39
N THR A 232 -5.74 5.79 -33.34
CA THR A 232 -5.51 7.24 -33.32
C THR A 232 -4.04 7.56 -33.62
N THR A 233 -3.79 8.71 -34.25
CA THR A 233 -2.41 9.19 -34.49
C THR A 233 -1.95 10.25 -33.50
N LYS A 234 -2.79 10.56 -32.51
CA LYS A 234 -2.50 11.55 -31.46
C LYS A 234 -3.02 11.05 -30.12
N PRO A 235 -2.43 11.49 -29.01
CA PRO A 235 -2.91 11.14 -27.68
C PRO A 235 -4.35 11.60 -27.45
N VAL A 236 -5.17 10.73 -26.88
CA VAL A 236 -6.58 11.01 -26.60
C VAL A 236 -6.98 10.49 -25.23
N VAL A 237 -7.80 11.30 -24.53
CA VAL A 237 -8.49 10.87 -23.30
C VAL A 237 -9.93 10.50 -23.65
N VAL A 238 -10.34 9.31 -23.30
CA VAL A 238 -11.73 8.86 -23.27
C VAL A 238 -12.18 8.93 -21.81
N HIS A 239 -12.91 9.97 -21.48
CA HIS A 239 -13.47 10.19 -20.14
C HIS A 239 -14.80 9.45 -20.05
N ILE A 240 -14.83 8.39 -19.24
CA ILE A 240 -16.01 7.57 -19.00
C ILE A 240 -16.54 7.82 -17.58
N VAL A 241 -17.84 8.04 -17.42
CA VAL A 241 -18.48 8.21 -16.11
C VAL A 241 -19.11 6.90 -15.70
N THR A 242 -18.56 6.24 -14.65
CA THR A 242 -19.03 4.94 -14.21
C THR A 242 -19.69 4.99 -12.84
N HIS A 243 -20.46 3.96 -12.51
CA HIS A 243 -21.12 3.81 -11.22
C HIS A 243 -20.40 2.75 -10.38
N LYS A 244 -19.65 3.22 -9.37
CA LYS A 244 -18.92 2.34 -8.44
C LYS A 244 -19.90 1.47 -7.65
N GLY A 245 -19.66 0.16 -7.60
CA GLY A 245 -20.55 -0.77 -6.90
C GLY A 245 -21.74 -1.28 -7.71
N LYS A 246 -21.89 -0.89 -8.99
CA LYS A 246 -23.05 -1.17 -9.84
C LYS A 246 -23.56 -2.60 -9.72
N GLY A 247 -24.86 -2.73 -9.36
CA GLY A 247 -25.58 -3.99 -9.26
C GLY A 247 -25.46 -4.70 -7.92
N LEU A 248 -24.85 -4.06 -6.92
CA LEU A 248 -24.87 -4.49 -5.51
C LEU A 248 -25.24 -3.28 -4.65
N SER A 249 -26.49 -3.21 -4.18
CA SER A 249 -27.04 -2.05 -3.46
C SER A 249 -26.16 -1.60 -2.29
N PHE A 250 -25.64 -2.53 -1.50
CA PHE A 250 -24.73 -2.20 -0.39
C PHE A 250 -23.48 -1.45 -0.84
N ALA A 251 -22.93 -1.81 -2.02
CA ALA A 251 -21.74 -1.18 -2.56
C ALA A 251 -22.05 0.16 -3.27
N GLU A 252 -23.27 0.34 -3.75
CA GLU A 252 -23.75 1.61 -4.32
C GLU A 252 -24.06 2.62 -3.22
N ASP A 253 -24.64 2.16 -2.09
CA ASP A 253 -25.03 3.00 -0.95
C ASP A 253 -23.83 3.42 -0.06
N ASP A 254 -22.77 2.58 0.02
CA ASP A 254 -21.55 2.85 0.79
C ASP A 254 -20.28 2.56 -0.06
N PRO A 255 -19.93 3.44 -1.00
CA PRO A 255 -18.78 3.24 -1.89
C PRO A 255 -17.42 3.18 -1.17
N GLU A 256 -17.27 3.80 0.01
CA GLU A 256 -16.07 3.75 0.85
C GLU A 256 -15.93 2.38 1.51
N GLY A 257 -16.93 1.93 2.26
CA GLY A 257 -16.91 0.64 2.97
C GLY A 257 -16.82 -0.56 2.02
N TRP A 258 -17.34 -0.42 0.79
CA TRP A 258 -17.32 -1.45 -0.23
C TRP A 258 -16.21 -1.30 -1.28
N HIS A 259 -15.29 -0.37 -1.10
CA HIS A 259 -14.09 -0.31 -1.95
C HIS A 259 -13.33 -1.64 -1.90
N ARG A 260 -13.05 -2.12 -0.67
CA ARG A 260 -12.52 -3.45 -0.37
C ARG A 260 -13.27 -4.02 0.83
N HIS A 261 -13.84 -5.21 0.69
CA HIS A 261 -14.65 -5.81 1.76
C HIS A 261 -14.15 -7.21 2.14
N ALA A 262 -14.31 -7.58 3.40
CA ALA A 262 -14.08 -8.93 3.90
C ALA A 262 -15.15 -9.90 3.33
N PRO A 263 -15.00 -11.23 3.45
CA PRO A 263 -16.06 -12.18 3.13
C PRO A 263 -17.39 -11.82 3.80
N PHE A 264 -18.51 -11.90 3.07
CA PHE A 264 -19.82 -11.41 3.52
C PHE A 264 -20.98 -12.32 3.09
N HIS A 265 -22.15 -12.14 3.72
CA HIS A 265 -23.39 -12.77 3.34
C HIS A 265 -24.07 -11.92 2.25
N ILE A 266 -24.33 -12.50 1.07
CA ILE A 266 -24.83 -11.76 -0.10
C ILE A 266 -26.15 -11.06 0.19
N GLU A 267 -27.06 -11.71 0.93
CA GLU A 267 -28.41 -11.22 1.20
C GLU A 267 -28.44 -10.02 2.15
N SER A 268 -27.45 -9.89 3.03
CA SER A 268 -27.44 -8.86 4.09
C SER A 268 -26.27 -7.89 4.02
N GLY A 269 -25.25 -8.18 3.23
CA GLY A 269 -24.00 -7.41 3.20
C GLY A 269 -23.12 -7.56 4.46
N ILE A 270 -23.57 -8.31 5.47
CA ILE A 270 -22.86 -8.46 6.74
C ILE A 270 -21.62 -9.34 6.56
N ALA A 271 -20.49 -8.90 7.09
CA ALA A 271 -19.25 -9.66 7.08
C ALA A 271 -19.42 -11.02 7.79
N LYS A 272 -18.92 -12.11 7.18
CA LYS A 272 -19.00 -13.48 7.75
C LYS A 272 -18.20 -13.65 9.05
N LYS A 273 -17.18 -12.81 9.25
CA LYS A 273 -16.43 -12.72 10.51
C LYS A 273 -16.42 -11.28 10.96
N ALA A 274 -16.67 -11.03 12.23
CA ALA A 274 -16.52 -9.71 12.81
C ALA A 274 -15.06 -9.22 12.60
N THR A 275 -14.92 -8.01 12.12
CA THR A 275 -13.60 -7.38 12.05
C THR A 275 -13.20 -7.01 13.48
N VAL A 276 -12.13 -7.60 13.99
CA VAL A 276 -11.53 -7.17 15.24
C VAL A 276 -10.72 -5.91 14.93
N PRO A 277 -11.03 -4.76 15.55
CA PRO A 277 -10.24 -3.57 15.38
C PRO A 277 -8.77 -3.83 15.74
N ASP A 278 -7.86 -3.29 14.94
CA ASP A 278 -6.44 -3.27 15.29
C ASP A 278 -6.27 -2.37 16.53
N PRO A 279 -5.78 -2.90 17.69
CA PRO A 279 -5.69 -2.13 18.93
C PRO A 279 -4.75 -0.94 18.81
N TYR A 280 -3.70 -1.02 17.98
CA TYR A 280 -2.80 0.10 17.73
C TYR A 280 -3.50 1.20 16.92
N ALA A 281 -4.25 0.84 15.89
CA ALA A 281 -5.03 1.79 15.12
C ALA A 281 -6.10 2.47 15.98
N ALA A 282 -6.86 1.70 16.76
CA ALA A 282 -7.88 2.25 17.65
C ALA A 282 -7.30 3.23 18.68
N ALA A 283 -6.22 2.84 19.39
CA ALA A 283 -5.55 3.72 20.35
C ALA A 283 -4.95 4.98 19.67
N THR A 284 -4.49 4.85 18.42
CA THR A 284 -3.99 6.00 17.66
C THR A 284 -5.11 6.97 17.29
N VAL A 285 -6.29 6.47 16.90
CA VAL A 285 -7.48 7.31 16.63
C VAL A 285 -7.86 8.09 17.89
N ASP A 286 -7.95 7.42 19.04
CA ASP A 286 -8.26 8.06 20.31
C ASP A 286 -7.24 9.16 20.66
N PHE A 287 -5.94 8.86 20.49
CA PHE A 287 -4.86 9.83 20.70
C PHE A 287 -4.98 11.05 19.77
N VAL A 288 -5.24 10.83 18.48
CA VAL A 288 -5.40 11.89 17.48
C VAL A 288 -6.57 12.80 17.83
N LEU A 289 -7.74 12.23 18.17
CA LEU A 289 -8.92 12.98 18.56
C LEU A 289 -8.71 13.77 19.86
N GLU A 290 -8.06 13.16 20.85
CA GLU A 290 -7.72 13.83 22.12
C GLU A 290 -6.75 14.99 21.89
N THR A 291 -5.70 14.76 21.10
CA THR A 291 -4.66 15.76 20.80
C THR A 291 -5.24 16.94 20.04
N ALA A 292 -6.09 16.69 19.05
CA ALA A 292 -6.76 17.74 18.28
C ALA A 292 -7.63 18.66 19.16
N ARG A 293 -8.36 18.08 20.14
CA ARG A 293 -9.16 18.87 21.08
C ARG A 293 -8.31 19.77 21.98
N LYS A 294 -7.10 19.31 22.36
CA LYS A 294 -6.20 20.03 23.28
C LYS A 294 -5.27 21.01 22.60
N ASN A 295 -4.93 20.76 21.34
CA ASN A 295 -3.95 21.54 20.59
C ASN A 295 -4.55 22.05 19.27
N PRO A 296 -4.90 23.33 19.15
CA PRO A 296 -5.46 23.90 17.93
C PRO A 296 -4.48 23.93 16.76
N ASN A 297 -3.17 23.76 17.00
CA ASN A 297 -2.13 23.70 15.99
C ASN A 297 -1.81 22.26 15.54
N PHE A 298 -2.51 21.26 16.09
CA PHE A 298 -2.40 19.88 15.65
C PHE A 298 -3.05 19.70 14.27
N VAL A 299 -2.42 18.91 13.40
CA VAL A 299 -2.96 18.55 12.08
C VAL A 299 -2.70 17.08 11.79
N TYR A 300 -3.74 16.37 11.38
CA TYR A 300 -3.60 15.01 10.86
C TYR A 300 -3.73 15.03 9.33
N LEU A 301 -2.70 14.53 8.64
CA LEU A 301 -2.65 14.43 7.18
C LEU A 301 -3.01 13.01 6.73
N SER A 302 -3.77 12.92 5.66
CA SER A 302 -4.14 11.70 4.94
C SER A 302 -3.79 11.82 3.46
N ALA A 303 -3.49 10.70 2.82
CA ALA A 303 -3.27 10.61 1.38
C ALA A 303 -4.19 9.53 0.77
N GLY A 304 -5.50 9.75 0.81
CA GLY A 304 -6.52 8.92 0.16
C GLY A 304 -6.84 7.58 0.82
N ILE A 305 -6.15 7.17 1.92
CA ILE A 305 -6.35 5.90 2.61
C ILE A 305 -6.81 6.06 4.08
N VAL A 306 -7.61 7.10 4.34
CA VAL A 306 -8.14 7.43 5.69
C VAL A 306 -7.05 7.50 6.76
N GLY A 307 -5.90 8.06 6.39
CA GLY A 307 -4.78 8.32 7.29
C GLY A 307 -4.04 7.08 7.80
N GLY A 308 -4.21 5.92 7.18
CA GLY A 308 -3.51 4.68 7.56
C GLY A 308 -3.98 4.05 8.87
N ILE A 309 -4.87 4.70 9.62
CA ILE A 309 -5.39 4.25 10.93
C ILE A 309 -6.90 4.03 10.95
N ASN A 310 -7.56 4.05 9.77
CA ASN A 310 -9.00 3.83 9.61
C ASN A 310 -9.89 4.86 10.33
N LEU A 311 -9.57 6.17 10.19
CA LEU A 311 -10.44 7.26 10.66
C LEU A 311 -11.84 7.14 10.02
N SER A 312 -12.87 6.99 10.83
CA SER A 312 -14.24 6.95 10.35
C SER A 312 -14.70 8.33 9.82
N PRO A 313 -15.80 8.40 9.03
CA PRO A 313 -16.38 9.69 8.63
C PRO A 313 -16.71 10.60 9.83
N ALA A 314 -17.14 10.00 10.96
CA ALA A 314 -17.41 10.75 12.19
C ALA A 314 -16.13 11.34 12.80
N ASP A 315 -15.02 10.58 12.81
CA ASP A 315 -13.73 11.04 13.32
C ASP A 315 -13.19 12.19 12.46
N ARG A 316 -13.27 12.05 11.13
CA ARG A 316 -12.87 13.11 10.17
C ARG A 316 -13.68 14.38 10.37
N THR A 317 -14.99 14.24 10.62
CA THR A 317 -15.89 15.35 10.94
C THR A 317 -15.50 16.01 12.27
N ALA A 318 -15.17 15.22 13.30
CA ALA A 318 -14.77 15.72 14.60
C ALA A 318 -13.44 16.48 14.57
N LEU A 319 -12.50 16.06 13.72
CA LEU A 319 -11.23 16.75 13.47
C LEU A 319 -11.43 18.08 12.69
N GLY A 320 -12.42 18.14 11.81
CA GLY A 320 -12.73 19.33 11.03
C GLY A 320 -11.50 19.88 10.29
N ARG A 321 -11.17 21.17 10.51
CA ARG A 321 -10.01 21.81 9.83
C ARG A 321 -8.63 21.23 10.21
N GLN A 322 -8.56 20.41 11.24
CA GLN A 322 -7.33 19.73 11.67
C GLN A 322 -7.11 18.39 10.94
N TYR A 323 -8.07 17.96 10.12
CA TYR A 323 -7.92 16.86 9.18
C TYR A 323 -7.72 17.42 7.76
N VAL A 324 -6.67 16.97 7.09
CA VAL A 324 -6.38 17.35 5.71
C VAL A 324 -6.12 16.09 4.90
N ASP A 325 -6.99 15.81 3.94
CA ASP A 325 -6.73 14.80 2.93
C ASP A 325 -6.21 15.47 1.65
N VAL A 326 -5.06 15.04 1.19
CA VAL A 326 -4.39 15.61 0.01
C VAL A 326 -4.70 14.85 -1.29
N GLY A 327 -5.59 13.84 -1.22
CA GLY A 327 -5.76 12.85 -2.27
C GLY A 327 -4.61 11.83 -2.25
N ILE A 328 -4.49 11.00 -3.27
CA ILE A 328 -3.42 10.00 -3.34
C ILE A 328 -2.12 10.70 -3.79
N ALA A 329 -1.49 11.43 -2.86
CA ALA A 329 -0.33 12.28 -3.11
C ALA A 329 0.62 12.27 -1.89
N GLU A 330 1.20 11.11 -1.61
CA GLU A 330 2.06 10.89 -0.43
C GLU A 330 3.28 11.80 -0.43
N GLU A 331 3.89 12.05 -1.59
CA GLU A 331 5.04 12.95 -1.75
C GLU A 331 4.68 14.37 -1.30
N HIS A 332 3.52 14.85 -1.74
CA HIS A 332 2.99 16.15 -1.33
C HIS A 332 2.69 16.19 0.18
N ALA A 333 2.10 15.11 0.72
CA ALA A 333 1.79 15.02 2.16
C ALA A 333 3.05 15.15 3.02
N VAL A 334 4.15 14.50 2.64
CA VAL A 334 5.43 14.58 3.36
C VAL A 334 6.02 16.00 3.29
N ALA A 335 6.07 16.60 2.11
CA ALA A 335 6.54 17.97 1.94
C ALA A 335 5.65 18.97 2.71
N MET A 336 4.33 18.81 2.65
CA MET A 336 3.36 19.63 3.40
C MET A 336 3.53 19.49 4.91
N ALA A 337 3.80 18.28 5.41
CA ALA A 337 4.08 18.06 6.84
C ALA A 337 5.31 18.85 7.30
N SER A 338 6.36 18.89 6.49
CA SER A 338 7.54 19.74 6.75
C SER A 338 7.15 21.22 6.83
N GLY A 339 6.39 21.72 5.85
CA GLY A 339 5.91 23.11 5.85
C GLY A 339 5.05 23.46 7.07
N LEU A 340 4.13 22.57 7.45
CA LEU A 340 3.29 22.73 8.64
C LEU A 340 4.13 22.79 9.93
N ALA A 341 5.09 21.88 10.08
CA ALA A 341 5.97 21.86 11.25
C ALA A 341 6.83 23.14 11.34
N ARG A 342 7.38 23.61 10.23
CA ARG A 342 8.13 24.88 10.15
C ARG A 342 7.26 26.09 10.43
N GLY A 343 5.96 26.01 10.09
CA GLY A 343 4.95 27.04 10.42
C GLY A 343 4.45 27.00 11.86
N GLY A 344 4.96 26.10 12.71
CA GLY A 344 4.61 25.97 14.13
C GLY A 344 3.42 25.03 14.41
N ALA A 345 2.90 24.32 13.40
CA ALA A 345 1.92 23.27 13.59
C ALA A 345 2.57 21.97 14.13
N ARG A 346 1.72 21.01 14.51
CA ARG A 346 2.10 19.68 14.96
C ARG A 346 1.48 18.64 14.03
N PRO A 347 2.11 18.38 12.84
CA PRO A 347 1.56 17.45 11.88
C PRO A 347 1.88 16.01 12.23
N ILE A 348 0.88 15.13 12.02
CA ILE A 348 1.08 13.70 11.84
C ILE A 348 0.65 13.34 10.43
N PHE A 349 1.47 12.61 9.70
CA PHE A 349 1.10 11.96 8.44
C PHE A 349 1.18 10.45 8.59
N GLY A 350 0.06 9.75 8.38
CA GLY A 350 -0.02 8.29 8.46
C GLY A 350 -0.39 7.66 7.13
N THR A 351 0.41 6.66 6.71
CA THR A 351 0.10 5.82 5.53
C THR A 351 0.77 4.45 5.64
N TYR A 352 0.49 3.53 4.71
CA TYR A 352 1.17 2.24 4.68
C TYR A 352 2.66 2.38 4.38
N SER A 353 3.48 1.54 5.01
CA SER A 353 4.93 1.53 4.81
C SER A 353 5.31 1.34 3.33
N SER A 354 4.53 0.53 2.59
CA SER A 354 4.70 0.34 1.15
C SER A 354 4.44 1.61 0.33
N PHE A 355 3.57 2.51 0.79
CA PHE A 355 3.29 3.78 0.11
C PHE A 355 4.30 4.87 0.50
N PHE A 356 4.87 4.81 1.70
CA PHE A 356 6.00 5.66 2.05
C PHE A 356 7.21 5.46 1.12
N GLN A 357 7.34 4.32 0.42
CA GLN A 357 8.45 4.06 -0.50
C GLN A 357 8.63 5.16 -1.55
N ARG A 358 7.54 5.74 -2.07
CA ARG A 358 7.58 6.82 -3.07
C ARG A 358 8.01 8.17 -2.50
N THR A 359 8.11 8.31 -1.17
CA THR A 359 8.39 9.58 -0.49
C THR A 359 9.83 9.70 0.01
N TYR A 360 10.73 8.80 -0.40
CA TYR A 360 12.10 8.79 0.11
C TYR A 360 12.82 10.13 -0.09
N ASP A 361 12.70 10.73 -1.26
CA ASP A 361 13.34 12.01 -1.58
C ASP A 361 12.76 13.14 -0.70
N GLN A 362 11.44 13.27 -0.61
CA GLN A 362 10.80 14.30 0.21
C GLN A 362 11.12 14.12 1.70
N MET A 363 11.19 12.88 2.16
CA MET A 363 11.61 12.57 3.54
C MET A 363 13.05 13.02 3.78
N ALA A 364 13.95 12.73 2.86
CA ALA A 364 15.34 13.10 2.98
C ALA A 364 15.56 14.61 2.81
N GLN A 365 15.07 15.20 1.72
CA GLN A 365 15.34 16.58 1.32
C GLN A 365 14.45 17.59 2.03
N ASP A 366 13.12 17.40 1.99
CA ASP A 366 12.20 18.40 2.50
C ASP A 366 12.08 18.35 4.03
N VAL A 367 12.22 17.17 4.62
CA VAL A 367 12.02 16.96 6.06
C VAL A 367 13.36 16.87 6.81
N CYS A 368 14.19 15.89 6.50
CA CYS A 368 15.36 15.55 7.35
C CYS A 368 16.53 16.52 7.19
N VAL A 369 16.83 16.99 5.98
CA VAL A 369 17.83 18.06 5.76
C VAL A 369 17.43 19.33 6.52
N ASN A 370 16.12 19.63 6.55
CA ASN A 370 15.57 20.80 7.22
C ASN A 370 15.32 20.58 8.74
N ARG A 371 15.48 19.35 9.23
CA ARG A 371 15.14 18.97 10.63
C ARG A 371 13.76 19.44 11.04
N SER A 372 12.77 19.28 10.15
CA SER A 372 11.40 19.68 10.42
C SER A 372 10.75 18.70 11.40
N PRO A 373 10.24 19.12 12.57
CA PRO A 373 9.73 18.22 13.60
C PRO A 373 8.31 17.71 13.27
N ALA A 374 8.17 17.05 12.13
CA ALA A 374 6.97 16.37 11.69
C ALA A 374 6.99 14.90 12.13
N VAL A 375 5.80 14.32 12.33
CA VAL A 375 5.63 12.92 12.74
C VAL A 375 5.06 12.12 11.58
N PHE A 376 5.69 10.98 11.30
CA PHE A 376 5.31 10.05 10.23
C PHE A 376 4.96 8.69 10.83
N LEU A 377 3.76 8.19 10.53
CA LEU A 377 3.27 6.94 11.08
C LEU A 377 3.24 5.88 9.99
N ALA A 378 4.25 5.00 9.98
CA ALA A 378 4.35 3.88 9.04
C ALA A 378 3.48 2.73 9.52
N THR A 379 2.32 2.54 8.87
CA THR A 379 1.40 1.45 9.16
C THR A 379 1.57 0.29 8.17
N GLY A 380 0.93 -0.83 8.43
CA GLY A 380 1.01 -1.98 7.52
C GLY A 380 2.41 -2.59 7.43
N THR A 381 3.24 -2.40 8.42
CA THR A 381 4.59 -2.98 8.53
C THR A 381 4.54 -4.48 8.86
N SER A 382 5.68 -5.18 8.75
CA SER A 382 5.83 -6.61 9.07
C SER A 382 5.44 -7.57 7.94
N LEU A 383 6.01 -8.78 7.99
CA LEU A 383 5.69 -9.91 7.11
C LEU A 383 4.26 -10.47 7.32
N TYR A 384 3.60 -10.10 8.42
CA TYR A 384 2.26 -10.60 8.77
C TYR A 384 1.11 -9.75 8.19
N ARG A 385 1.39 -8.58 7.59
CA ARG A 385 0.32 -7.66 7.16
C ARG A 385 -0.17 -7.92 5.74
N SER A 386 0.62 -7.66 4.74
CA SER A 386 0.27 -7.87 3.34
C SER A 386 1.16 -8.95 2.73
N THR A 387 0.54 -9.86 2.02
CA THR A 387 1.24 -10.96 1.35
C THR A 387 1.30 -10.79 -0.17
N ASP A 388 0.71 -9.72 -0.70
CA ASP A 388 0.79 -9.37 -2.11
C ASP A 388 2.11 -8.65 -2.42
N VAL A 389 2.74 -9.00 -3.53
CA VAL A 389 4.04 -8.48 -3.94
C VAL A 389 4.08 -6.96 -4.06
N THR A 390 2.96 -6.33 -4.37
CA THR A 390 2.85 -4.88 -4.56
C THR A 390 2.66 -4.10 -3.27
N HIS A 391 2.40 -4.77 -2.13
CA HIS A 391 2.08 -4.14 -0.85
C HIS A 391 2.92 -4.67 0.33
N LEU A 392 4.12 -5.19 0.06
CA LEU A 392 4.99 -5.77 1.09
C LEU A 392 5.46 -4.69 2.09
N GLY A 393 5.19 -4.93 3.38
CA GLY A 393 5.41 -3.96 4.45
C GLY A 393 6.71 -4.14 5.24
N PHE A 394 7.73 -4.82 4.70
CA PHE A 394 8.96 -5.16 5.43
C PHE A 394 10.26 -4.62 4.82
N TYR A 395 10.16 -3.64 3.90
CA TYR A 395 11.34 -2.92 3.38
C TYR A 395 11.61 -1.60 4.10
N ASP A 396 10.69 -1.14 4.94
CA ASP A 396 10.69 0.16 5.60
C ASP A 396 11.96 0.43 6.41
N ILE A 397 12.45 -0.57 7.17
CA ILE A 397 13.67 -0.43 7.98
C ILE A 397 14.87 -0.11 7.08
N SER A 398 15.07 -0.90 6.03
CA SER A 398 16.20 -0.72 5.11
C SER A 398 16.12 0.57 4.29
N ILE A 399 14.91 1.07 4.00
CA ILE A 399 14.70 2.30 3.23
C ILE A 399 14.94 3.53 4.12
N PHE A 400 14.29 3.62 5.28
CA PHE A 400 14.22 4.86 6.05
C PHE A 400 15.25 4.97 7.18
N SER A 401 15.72 3.86 7.73
CA SER A 401 16.62 3.89 8.89
C SER A 401 18.02 4.42 8.59
N ASN A 402 18.34 4.69 7.33
CA ASN A 402 19.60 5.24 6.87
C ASN A 402 19.54 6.75 6.53
N ILE A 403 18.36 7.39 6.63
CA ILE A 403 18.23 8.83 6.37
C ILE A 403 18.80 9.60 7.57
N PRO A 404 19.80 10.49 7.36
CA PRO A 404 20.35 11.31 8.43
C PRO A 404 19.28 12.21 9.07
N ASN A 405 19.42 12.45 10.37
CA ASN A 405 18.50 13.25 11.19
C ASN A 405 17.11 12.64 11.44
N LEU A 406 16.71 11.58 10.75
CA LEU A 406 15.45 10.90 11.04
C LEU A 406 15.55 10.09 12.33
N VAL A 407 14.65 10.31 13.27
CA VAL A 407 14.45 9.46 14.43
C VAL A 407 13.41 8.41 14.07
N TYR A 408 13.82 7.16 13.88
CA TYR A 408 12.93 6.07 13.51
C TYR A 408 12.78 5.10 14.67
N LEU A 409 11.54 4.94 15.16
CA LEU A 409 11.20 4.18 16.37
C LEU A 409 10.28 3.00 16.04
N ALA A 410 10.52 1.85 16.70
CA ALA A 410 9.70 0.65 16.59
C ALA A 410 9.21 0.20 17.98
N PRO A 411 8.10 0.77 18.47
CA PRO A 411 7.51 0.38 19.75
C PRO A 411 6.99 -1.06 19.73
N THR A 412 6.94 -1.70 20.91
CA THR A 412 6.58 -3.12 21.07
C THR A 412 5.14 -3.32 21.55
N SER A 413 4.60 -2.39 22.36
CA SER A 413 3.25 -2.46 22.91
C SER A 413 2.39 -1.26 22.53
N VAL A 414 1.07 -1.32 22.75
CA VAL A 414 0.17 -0.18 22.55
C VAL A 414 0.54 0.97 23.47
N GLU A 415 0.88 0.68 24.72
CA GLU A 415 1.26 1.69 25.71
C GLU A 415 2.55 2.41 25.27
N GLU A 416 3.55 1.67 24.83
CA GLU A 416 4.81 2.24 24.32
C GLU A 416 4.57 3.03 23.03
N HIS A 417 3.73 2.52 22.13
CA HIS A 417 3.35 3.23 20.89
C HIS A 417 2.74 4.60 21.19
N ILE A 418 1.79 4.67 22.10
CA ILE A 418 1.14 5.93 22.48
C ILE A 418 2.10 6.87 23.24
N ALA A 419 2.99 6.32 24.06
CA ALA A 419 4.00 7.14 24.75
C ALA A 419 5.01 7.75 23.76
N VAL A 420 5.49 6.94 22.79
CA VAL A 420 6.36 7.42 21.70
C VAL A 420 5.64 8.48 20.86
N LEU A 421 4.38 8.23 20.50
CA LEU A 421 3.59 9.15 19.68
C LEU A 421 3.36 10.49 20.40
N ARG A 422 3.08 10.45 21.71
CA ARG A 422 2.93 11.66 22.55
C ARG A 422 4.23 12.47 22.57
N TRP A 423 5.35 11.84 22.88
CA TRP A 423 6.64 12.49 22.84
C TRP A 423 6.95 13.07 21.46
N ALA A 424 6.71 12.32 20.39
CA ALA A 424 6.99 12.76 19.02
C ALA A 424 6.20 14.01 18.63
N VAL A 425 4.94 14.15 19.06
CA VAL A 425 4.11 15.33 18.79
C VAL A 425 4.51 16.53 19.65
N GLU A 426 4.97 16.31 20.89
CA GLU A 426 5.32 17.38 21.83
C GLU A 426 6.72 17.97 21.57
N GLN A 427 7.71 17.15 21.17
CA GLN A 427 9.08 17.60 20.88
C GLN A 427 9.15 18.50 19.62
N THR A 428 10.22 19.29 19.49
CA THR A 428 10.38 20.31 18.43
C THR A 428 11.72 20.24 17.68
N GLU A 429 12.49 19.17 17.88
CA GLU A 429 13.89 19.13 17.43
C GLU A 429 14.10 18.17 16.24
N HIS A 430 13.30 17.10 16.17
CA HIS A 430 13.57 16.00 15.25
C HIS A 430 12.37 15.64 14.38
N PRO A 431 12.57 15.30 13.10
CA PRO A 431 11.63 14.50 12.35
C PRO A 431 11.56 13.09 12.94
N VAL A 432 10.35 12.60 13.18
CA VAL A 432 10.13 11.30 13.81
C VAL A 432 9.29 10.41 12.91
N MET A 433 9.76 9.20 12.65
CA MET A 433 8.98 8.14 12.03
C MET A 433 8.72 7.05 13.06
N ILE A 434 7.49 6.57 13.14
CA ILE A 434 7.07 5.52 14.06
C ILE A 434 6.59 4.33 13.25
N ARG A 435 7.22 3.18 13.45
CA ARG A 435 6.82 1.90 12.88
C ARG A 435 5.68 1.35 13.71
N MET A 436 4.46 1.42 13.20
CA MET A 436 3.30 0.91 13.94
C MET A 436 3.31 -0.62 13.90
N PRO A 437 3.38 -1.28 15.07
CA PRO A 437 3.45 -2.73 15.13
C PRO A 437 2.22 -3.39 14.51
N PHE A 438 2.42 -4.54 13.89
CA PHE A 438 1.35 -5.40 13.41
C PHE A 438 1.56 -6.83 13.89
N SER A 439 0.76 -7.25 14.78
CA SER A 439 0.46 -8.59 15.30
C SER A 439 0.28 -8.50 16.82
N GLY A 440 -0.83 -8.95 17.32
CA GLY A 440 -1.15 -9.11 18.72
C GLY A 440 -0.81 -7.90 19.60
N CYS A 441 -1.70 -7.54 20.48
CA CYS A 441 -1.39 -6.59 21.55
C CYS A 441 -0.66 -7.38 22.63
N THR A 442 0.55 -6.99 22.96
CA THR A 442 1.28 -7.53 24.11
C THR A 442 1.34 -6.49 25.22
N GLU A 443 1.25 -6.94 26.45
CA GLU A 443 1.60 -6.09 27.60
C GLU A 443 3.08 -5.72 27.51
N ASN A 444 3.40 -4.50 27.89
CA ASN A 444 4.78 -4.06 27.86
C ASN A 444 5.59 -4.79 28.95
N PRO A 445 6.66 -5.53 28.63
CA PRO A 445 7.40 -6.31 29.61
C PRO A 445 8.32 -5.46 30.52
N TYR A 446 8.35 -4.14 30.33
CA TYR A 446 9.17 -3.17 31.08
C TYR A 446 8.39 -1.87 31.29
N PRO A 447 8.78 -1.01 32.24
CA PRO A 447 8.17 0.30 32.42
C PRO A 447 8.32 1.16 31.17
N VAL A 448 7.19 1.69 30.67
CA VAL A 448 7.17 2.57 29.50
C VAL A 448 7.81 3.92 29.84
N ARG A 449 8.69 4.39 28.99
CA ARG A 449 9.31 5.72 29.11
C ARG A 449 8.30 6.81 28.79
N THR A 450 8.53 7.99 29.32
CA THR A 450 7.77 9.21 28.99
C THR A 450 8.56 10.18 28.12
N ASP A 451 9.89 10.00 28.04
CA ASP A 451 10.80 10.80 27.24
C ASP A 451 11.69 9.88 26.38
N TYR A 452 11.83 10.24 25.14
CA TYR A 452 12.63 9.54 24.12
C TYR A 452 13.70 10.46 23.48
N GLY A 453 14.02 11.58 24.13
CA GLY A 453 15.01 12.55 23.64
C GLY A 453 16.47 12.09 23.79
N ASP A 454 16.76 11.14 24.70
CA ASP A 454 18.07 10.47 24.74
C ASP A 454 18.13 9.41 23.63
N LEU A 455 18.47 9.89 22.43
CA LEU A 455 18.35 9.13 21.19
C LEU A 455 19.20 7.85 21.17
N ASN A 456 18.69 6.83 20.50
CA ASN A 456 19.33 5.52 20.28
C ASN A 456 19.53 4.67 21.55
N LYS A 457 18.87 5.02 22.66
CA LYS A 457 18.93 4.22 23.89
C LYS A 457 18.05 2.99 23.82
N SER A 458 18.69 1.84 23.87
CA SER A 458 18.05 0.53 23.93
C SER A 458 17.49 0.22 25.34
N ILE A 459 16.67 -0.81 25.42
CA ILE A 459 16.05 -1.30 26.66
C ILE A 459 16.51 -2.73 26.87
N VAL A 460 17.11 -3.02 28.02
CA VAL A 460 17.38 -4.40 28.46
C VAL A 460 16.09 -4.96 29.04
N VAL A 461 15.47 -5.88 28.31
CA VAL A 461 14.21 -6.55 28.68
C VAL A 461 14.46 -7.65 29.69
N ARG A 462 15.59 -8.37 29.50
CA ARG A 462 16.01 -9.48 30.36
C ARG A 462 17.54 -9.50 30.46
N GLU A 463 18.07 -9.75 31.64
CA GLU A 463 19.48 -9.97 31.85
C GLU A 463 19.83 -11.45 31.80
N GLY A 464 20.96 -11.78 31.17
CA GLY A 464 21.56 -13.09 31.04
C GLY A 464 23.08 -12.97 30.89
N ALA A 465 23.77 -14.07 30.56
CA ALA A 465 25.22 -14.06 30.48
C ALA A 465 25.81 -14.88 29.31
N ASP A 466 25.00 -15.67 28.59
CA ASP A 466 25.52 -16.66 27.67
C ASP A 466 25.35 -16.22 26.19
N VAL A 467 24.26 -15.59 25.84
CA VAL A 467 23.93 -15.10 24.49
C VAL A 467 23.14 -13.80 24.55
N LEU A 468 23.33 -12.92 23.57
CA LEU A 468 22.56 -11.69 23.44
C LEU A 468 21.55 -11.81 22.28
N LEU A 469 20.28 -11.62 22.57
CA LEU A 469 19.19 -11.53 21.59
C LEU A 469 18.70 -10.09 21.50
N ILE A 470 18.75 -9.50 20.30
CA ILE A 470 18.28 -8.14 20.03
C ILE A 470 17.07 -8.23 19.11
N GLY A 471 15.86 -7.95 19.62
CA GLY A 471 14.61 -8.03 18.88
C GLY A 471 14.06 -6.65 18.54
N VAL A 472 13.79 -6.41 17.28
CA VAL A 472 13.25 -5.14 16.76
C VAL A 472 11.73 -5.13 16.85
N GLY A 473 11.15 -4.11 17.51
CA GLY A 473 9.70 -3.95 17.62
C GLY A 473 9.04 -5.22 18.17
N ASN A 474 8.06 -5.79 17.49
CA ASN A 474 7.38 -7.03 17.91
C ASN A 474 8.33 -8.22 18.04
N PHE A 475 9.47 -8.21 17.37
CA PHE A 475 10.44 -9.29 17.50
C PHE A 475 11.24 -9.24 18.82
N ALA A 476 11.06 -8.20 19.65
CA ALA A 476 11.48 -8.23 21.05
C ALA A 476 10.70 -9.29 21.86
N VAL A 477 9.43 -9.52 21.51
CA VAL A 477 8.62 -10.63 22.08
C VAL A 477 9.16 -11.97 21.60
N LEU A 478 9.42 -12.14 20.31
CA LEU A 478 10.04 -13.35 19.76
C LEU A 478 11.41 -13.64 20.40
N ALA A 479 12.22 -12.61 20.65
CA ALA A 479 13.48 -12.74 21.36
C ALA A 479 13.29 -13.23 22.80
N SER A 480 12.26 -12.74 23.50
CA SER A 480 11.92 -13.16 24.85
C SER A 480 11.43 -14.61 24.89
N GLU A 481 10.60 -15.02 23.93
CA GLU A 481 10.15 -16.41 23.77
C GLU A 481 11.33 -17.36 23.46
N ALA A 482 12.26 -16.95 22.60
CA ALA A 482 13.48 -17.72 22.32
C ALA A 482 14.38 -17.83 23.56
N ALA A 483 14.45 -16.77 24.37
CA ALA A 483 15.17 -16.81 25.65
C ALA A 483 14.53 -17.77 26.65
N ASP A 484 13.20 -17.94 26.64
CA ASP A 484 12.51 -18.94 27.47
C ASP A 484 12.82 -20.36 27.01
N GLU A 485 12.86 -20.61 25.69
CA GLU A 485 13.28 -21.92 25.14
C GLU A 485 14.74 -22.26 25.53
N LEU A 486 15.63 -21.25 25.47
CA LEU A 486 17.04 -21.38 25.85
C LEU A 486 17.19 -21.66 27.37
N ALA A 487 16.41 -20.98 28.21
CA ALA A 487 16.44 -21.16 29.66
C ALA A 487 16.06 -22.58 30.07
N ARG A 488 15.11 -23.23 29.36
CA ARG A 488 14.78 -24.66 29.56
C ARG A 488 15.96 -25.61 29.25
N LYS A 489 16.97 -25.11 28.52
CA LYS A 489 18.20 -25.82 28.18
C LYS A 489 19.41 -25.37 29.00
N GLY A 490 19.20 -24.54 30.03
CA GLY A 490 20.23 -24.02 30.93
C GLY A 490 21.05 -22.84 30.39
N ILE A 491 20.61 -22.22 29.29
CA ILE A 491 21.27 -21.04 28.68
C ILE A 491 20.53 -19.78 29.11
N ARG A 492 21.26 -18.80 29.62
CA ARG A 492 20.73 -17.53 30.09
C ARG A 492 20.95 -16.45 29.03
N ALA A 493 19.92 -16.14 28.27
CA ALA A 493 19.97 -15.10 27.25
C ALA A 493 19.71 -13.71 27.85
N THR A 494 20.51 -12.73 27.44
CA THR A 494 20.14 -11.31 27.54
C THR A 494 19.22 -10.95 26.41
N VAL A 495 18.12 -10.24 26.67
CA VAL A 495 17.20 -9.74 25.64
C VAL A 495 17.21 -8.21 25.65
N VAL A 496 17.40 -7.64 24.48
CA VAL A 496 17.43 -6.18 24.25
C VAL A 496 16.40 -5.79 23.21
N ASN A 497 15.59 -4.78 23.50
CA ASN A 497 14.79 -4.04 22.53
C ASN A 497 15.57 -2.78 22.13
N PRO A 498 16.00 -2.63 20.88
CA PRO A 498 16.73 -1.44 20.45
C PRO A 498 15.84 -0.20 20.42
N LEU A 499 14.53 -0.34 20.20
CA LEU A 499 13.52 0.69 20.01
C LEU A 499 13.81 1.63 18.83
N TYR A 500 15.03 2.19 18.75
CA TYR A 500 15.49 3.06 17.68
C TYR A 500 16.09 2.24 16.53
N LEU A 501 15.64 2.51 15.31
CA LEU A 501 16.14 1.86 14.09
C LEU A 501 17.18 2.71 13.35
N SER A 502 17.17 4.03 13.60
CA SER A 502 18.06 5.00 12.94
C SER A 502 19.48 4.98 13.48
N GLY A 503 19.73 4.45 14.68
CA GLY A 503 21.05 4.39 15.29
C GLY A 503 21.24 3.21 16.23
N LEU A 504 22.37 3.14 16.92
CA LEU A 504 22.75 2.10 17.86
C LEU A 504 23.09 2.66 19.22
N ASP A 505 22.69 1.99 20.31
CA ASP A 505 23.23 2.24 21.65
C ASP A 505 24.63 1.63 21.78
N THR A 506 25.62 2.35 21.26
CA THR A 506 27.00 1.87 21.20
C THR A 506 27.61 1.65 22.59
N ALA A 507 27.15 2.41 23.60
CA ALA A 507 27.61 2.25 24.98
C ALA A 507 27.13 0.92 25.56
N LEU A 508 25.83 0.62 25.42
CA LEU A 508 25.26 -0.64 25.87
C LEU A 508 25.87 -1.82 25.11
N LEU A 509 25.95 -1.76 23.78
CA LEU A 509 26.52 -2.82 22.96
C LEU A 509 27.98 -3.12 23.34
N ASN A 510 28.82 -2.10 23.59
CA ASN A 510 30.18 -2.30 24.07
C ASN A 510 30.24 -2.95 25.47
N SER A 511 29.29 -2.61 26.34
CA SER A 511 29.19 -3.24 27.67
C SER A 511 28.82 -4.71 27.59
N LEU A 512 27.79 -5.01 26.77
CA LEU A 512 27.26 -6.38 26.62
C LEU A 512 28.27 -7.31 25.92
N ALA A 513 29.07 -6.80 24.97
CA ALA A 513 30.10 -7.58 24.27
C ALA A 513 31.20 -8.14 25.19
N LYS A 514 31.38 -7.57 26.39
CA LYS A 514 32.36 -8.11 27.36
C LYS A 514 32.01 -9.50 27.88
N ASN A 515 30.70 -9.82 27.90
CA ASN A 515 30.18 -11.05 28.46
C ASN A 515 29.46 -11.93 27.42
N HIS A 516 29.21 -11.40 26.20
CA HIS A 516 28.45 -12.08 25.15
C HIS A 516 29.29 -12.14 23.87
N SER A 517 29.80 -13.34 23.54
CA SER A 517 30.51 -13.59 22.28
C SER A 517 29.61 -13.92 21.09
N LEU A 518 28.35 -14.32 21.37
CA LEU A 518 27.33 -14.61 20.38
C LEU A 518 26.16 -13.63 20.52
N ILE A 519 25.82 -12.95 19.42
CA ILE A 519 24.74 -11.99 19.34
C ILE A 519 23.83 -12.38 18.19
N LEU A 520 22.51 -12.43 18.43
CA LEU A 520 21.50 -12.61 17.41
C LEU A 520 20.66 -11.34 17.30
N THR A 521 20.42 -10.85 16.08
CA THR A 521 19.47 -9.79 15.81
C THR A 521 18.25 -10.37 15.11
N LEU A 522 17.07 -9.98 15.54
CA LEU A 522 15.78 -10.47 15.04
C LEU A 522 14.95 -9.27 14.54
N GLU A 523 14.64 -9.27 13.25
CA GLU A 523 13.82 -8.21 12.64
C GLU A 523 12.80 -8.80 11.65
N ASP A 524 11.61 -8.25 11.61
CA ASP A 524 10.57 -8.60 10.63
C ASP A 524 10.68 -7.76 9.35
N GLY A 525 11.91 -7.45 8.99
CA GLY A 525 12.34 -6.75 7.79
C GLY A 525 13.32 -7.58 6.97
N ILE A 526 13.80 -7.02 5.86
CA ILE A 526 14.91 -7.62 5.12
C ILE A 526 16.22 -7.39 5.87
N VAL A 527 17.06 -8.44 5.95
CA VAL A 527 18.37 -8.36 6.63
C VAL A 527 19.30 -7.37 5.94
N GLU A 528 19.30 -7.37 4.60
CA GLU A 528 20.17 -6.49 3.82
C GLU A 528 19.72 -5.02 3.93
N GLY A 529 20.60 -4.18 4.47
CA GLY A 529 20.30 -2.79 4.82
C GLY A 529 19.47 -2.63 6.11
N GLY A 530 19.12 -3.73 6.79
CA GLY A 530 18.33 -3.74 8.01
C GLY A 530 19.13 -3.38 9.28
N PHE A 531 18.44 -3.48 10.42
CA PHE A 531 19.01 -3.19 11.73
C PHE A 531 20.13 -4.16 12.11
N GLY A 532 19.96 -5.46 11.81
CA GLY A 532 20.97 -6.47 12.09
C GLY A 532 22.30 -6.20 11.38
N GLN A 533 22.28 -5.72 10.16
CA GLN A 533 23.50 -5.34 9.44
C GLN A 533 24.23 -4.17 10.11
N LYS A 534 23.53 -3.19 10.69
CA LYS A 534 24.16 -2.10 11.47
C LYS A 534 24.92 -2.66 12.68
N VAL A 535 24.31 -3.63 13.39
CA VAL A 535 24.95 -4.32 14.52
C VAL A 535 26.17 -5.12 14.06
N SER A 536 26.07 -5.87 12.96
CA SER A 536 27.18 -6.62 12.37
C SER A 536 28.34 -5.70 11.98
N SER A 537 28.04 -4.56 11.33
CA SER A 537 29.05 -3.56 10.95
C SER A 537 29.73 -2.96 12.18
N PHE A 538 28.99 -2.67 13.26
CA PHE A 538 29.53 -2.14 14.50
C PHE A 538 30.57 -3.07 15.15
N TYR A 539 30.37 -4.39 15.10
CA TYR A 539 31.29 -5.37 15.68
C TYR A 539 32.34 -5.86 14.69
N GLY A 540 32.14 -5.69 13.38
CA GLY A 540 33.01 -6.24 12.33
C GLY A 540 34.46 -5.79 12.44
N GLU A 541 34.72 -4.56 12.89
CA GLU A 541 36.07 -4.03 13.09
C GLU A 541 36.70 -4.41 14.45
N LYS A 542 35.89 -4.86 15.42
CA LYS A 542 36.34 -5.06 16.82
C LYS A 542 36.82 -6.48 17.10
N GLY A 543 36.35 -7.47 16.35
CA GLY A 543 36.64 -8.87 16.59
C GLY A 543 36.05 -9.42 17.91
N GLY A 544 36.14 -10.73 18.10
CA GLY A 544 35.74 -11.39 19.35
C GLY A 544 34.23 -11.58 19.57
N VAL A 545 33.40 -11.01 18.69
CA VAL A 545 31.94 -11.17 18.74
C VAL A 545 31.44 -11.73 17.42
N ARG A 546 30.63 -12.78 17.49
CA ARG A 546 29.91 -13.33 16.34
C ARG A 546 28.48 -12.78 16.30
N VAL A 547 28.10 -12.16 15.19
CA VAL A 547 26.73 -11.67 15.00
C VAL A 547 26.00 -12.52 13.97
N MET A 548 24.80 -12.97 14.29
CA MET A 548 23.90 -13.67 13.38
C MET A 548 22.64 -12.82 13.20
N ASN A 549 22.29 -12.52 11.95
CA ASN A 549 21.14 -11.69 11.62
C ASN A 549 19.99 -12.57 11.13
N TYR A 550 18.84 -12.44 11.77
CA TYR A 550 17.58 -13.11 11.41
C TYR A 550 16.58 -12.08 10.88
N GLY A 551 16.08 -12.33 9.70
CA GLY A 551 15.12 -11.52 8.97
C GLY A 551 14.86 -12.17 7.61
N LEU A 552 14.20 -11.42 6.71
CA LEU A 552 13.90 -11.91 5.38
C LEU A 552 15.05 -11.62 4.41
N PRO A 553 15.27 -12.45 3.37
CA PRO A 553 16.20 -12.11 2.31
C PRO A 553 15.67 -10.96 1.44
N LYS A 554 16.55 -10.29 0.71
CA LYS A 554 16.23 -9.23 -0.24
C LYS A 554 15.62 -9.82 -1.52
N GLN A 555 14.34 -10.12 -1.46
CA GLN A 555 13.56 -10.59 -2.61
C GLN A 555 12.09 -10.20 -2.47
N PHE A 556 11.39 -10.13 -3.61
CA PHE A 556 9.94 -9.96 -3.62
C PHE A 556 9.25 -11.29 -3.35
N PHE A 557 8.38 -11.32 -2.36
CA PHE A 557 7.49 -12.44 -2.06
C PHE A 557 6.10 -12.15 -2.61
N ASN A 558 5.40 -13.18 -3.06
CA ASN A 558 4.05 -13.03 -3.56
C ASN A 558 3.13 -14.11 -2.99
N ARG A 559 2.00 -13.71 -2.42
CA ARG A 559 0.93 -14.60 -1.93
C ARG A 559 1.43 -15.70 -1.00
N TYR A 560 2.37 -15.36 -0.13
CA TYR A 560 2.93 -16.30 0.85
C TYR A 560 2.03 -16.45 2.07
N LYS A 561 2.22 -17.54 2.82
CA LYS A 561 1.65 -17.71 4.15
C LYS A 561 2.66 -17.23 5.19
N PRO A 562 2.32 -16.23 6.02
CA PRO A 562 3.27 -15.61 6.94
C PRO A 562 3.98 -16.61 7.86
N ASP A 563 3.24 -17.56 8.46
CA ASP A 563 3.82 -18.57 9.36
C ASP A 563 4.75 -19.56 8.65
N GLU A 564 4.47 -19.89 7.37
CA GLU A 564 5.36 -20.74 6.57
C GLU A 564 6.64 -19.96 6.22
N LEU A 565 6.50 -18.69 5.85
CA LEU A 565 7.65 -17.83 5.58
C LEU A 565 8.52 -17.65 6.82
N ALA A 566 7.92 -17.37 7.97
CA ALA A 566 8.63 -17.26 9.24
C ALA A 566 9.41 -18.54 9.57
N ARG A 567 8.79 -19.72 9.40
CA ARG A 567 9.48 -21.01 9.60
C ARG A 567 10.61 -21.23 8.60
N THR A 568 10.44 -20.85 7.34
CA THR A 568 11.46 -21.01 6.30
C THR A 568 12.74 -20.24 6.63
N TYR A 569 12.60 -19.06 7.23
CA TYR A 569 13.73 -18.19 7.57
C TYR A 569 14.10 -18.22 9.06
N HIS A 570 13.70 -19.27 9.78
CA HIS A 570 14.02 -19.48 11.19
C HIS A 570 13.54 -18.34 12.12
N LEU A 571 12.44 -17.69 11.78
CA LEU A 571 11.83 -16.61 12.57
C LEU A 571 10.79 -17.16 13.56
N THR A 572 11.14 -18.25 14.27
CA THR A 572 10.35 -18.82 15.36
C THR A 572 11.22 -19.11 16.56
N ALA A 573 10.67 -18.98 17.77
CA ALA A 573 11.41 -19.14 19.01
C ALA A 573 12.13 -20.51 19.15
N PRO A 574 11.50 -21.66 18.81
CA PRO A 574 12.19 -22.95 18.86
C PRO A 574 13.36 -23.07 17.89
N GLN A 575 13.24 -22.50 16.67
CA GLN A 575 14.31 -22.56 15.67
C GLN A 575 15.49 -21.69 16.07
N ILE A 576 15.22 -20.47 16.54
CA ILE A 576 16.24 -19.54 17.07
C ILE A 576 17.01 -20.21 18.22
N ALA A 577 16.30 -20.82 19.16
CA ALA A 577 16.93 -21.53 20.28
C ALA A 577 17.77 -22.72 19.80
N ALA A 578 17.30 -23.50 18.82
CA ALA A 578 18.06 -24.60 18.24
C ALA A 578 19.34 -24.14 17.55
N ASP A 579 19.27 -23.02 16.82
CA ASP A 579 20.42 -22.42 16.16
C ASP A 579 21.47 -21.93 17.17
N VAL A 580 21.05 -21.23 18.24
CA VAL A 580 21.95 -20.85 19.35
C VAL A 580 22.66 -22.06 19.94
N LEU A 581 21.91 -23.14 20.24
CA LEU A 581 22.50 -24.37 20.79
C LEU A 581 23.52 -25.02 19.86
N ARG A 582 23.34 -24.92 18.55
CA ARG A 582 24.28 -25.42 17.55
C ARG A 582 25.56 -24.59 17.53
N GLU A 583 25.44 -23.27 17.63
CA GLU A 583 26.54 -22.32 17.56
C GLU A 583 27.40 -22.27 18.83
N MET A 584 26.84 -22.66 19.97
CA MET A 584 27.53 -22.72 21.26
C MET A 584 28.25 -24.06 21.52
N ARG A 585 28.09 -25.07 20.64
CA ARG A 585 28.82 -26.33 20.68
C ARG A 585 30.17 -26.20 20.02
#